data_a857709a75bf2e0fad75ca66304d388e
#
_entry.id   a857709a75bf2e0fad75ca66304d388e
#
_cell.length_a   1.000
_cell.length_b   1.000
_cell.length_c   1.000
_cell.angle_alpha   90.00
_cell.angle_beta   90.00
_cell.angle_gamma   90.00
#
_symmetry.space_group_name_H-M   'P 1'
#
loop_
_entity.id
_entity.type
_entity.pdbx_description
1 polymer ?
#
loop_
_entity_poly.entity_id
_entity_poly.type
_entity_poly.pdbx_seq_one_letter_code
_entity_poly.pdbx_strand_id
1 'polypeptide(L)'
;EPDASVQNALTGLGATIMQSPSDASVHGLVFDARGINSVAGLRALYDFFHPRIRGLVKCGRVVVIGTDTLDSENAGLAAATHALVGFVKSVSKEVGRKGSTANLILVDKNSAASLEGPLRFLLTPRSAFVTGQMLRVTGTEGVGVWSQPLAGKTALVTGAARGIGAATARRLAAEGARVMVLDLPNDAEAIEALASELKGIPVPLNVTDADAPQKLIEAAGGPIDIVVHNAGITRDKTLAKMPEGLWDLTLSVNLGCVLSVTEALLDSGGIAKDGRIVLVSSIAGIAGNVGQTNYAASKAGIVGLTHSLGARLGQKGIAVNAVAPGFIETRLTRAIPFGIREVGRRLSNLNQGGIPLDIAEAITFLSSPGAGGLHGNVLRVCGGNLLGA
;
A
#
# COMPACT_ATOMS: atom_id res chain seq x y z
N GLU A 1 -30.06 -5.19 4.89
CA GLU A 1 -29.45 -5.89 3.75
C GLU A 1 -28.26 -5.10 3.27
N PRO A 2 -27.15 -5.75 2.86
CA PRO A 2 -26.02 -5.02 2.27
C PRO A 2 -26.45 -4.38 0.94
N ASP A 3 -25.90 -3.20 0.68
CA ASP A 3 -26.09 -2.49 -0.57
C ASP A 3 -25.68 -3.36 -1.78
N ALA A 4 -26.39 -3.22 -2.90
CA ALA A 4 -26.15 -4.00 -4.11
C ALA A 4 -24.69 -3.90 -4.61
N SER A 5 -24.01 -2.76 -4.41
CA SER A 5 -22.60 -2.60 -4.79
C SER A 5 -21.68 -3.54 -4.01
N VAL A 6 -21.93 -3.73 -2.71
CA VAL A 6 -21.14 -4.65 -1.87
C VAL A 6 -21.46 -6.10 -2.23
N GLN A 7 -22.75 -6.43 -2.44
CA GLN A 7 -23.14 -7.78 -2.85
C GLN A 7 -22.52 -8.16 -4.21
N ASN A 8 -22.59 -7.27 -5.19
CA ASN A 8 -22.02 -7.47 -6.52
C ASN A 8 -20.49 -7.67 -6.44
N ALA A 9 -19.79 -6.85 -5.65
CA ALA A 9 -18.36 -6.99 -5.45
C ALA A 9 -18.00 -8.33 -4.81
N LEU A 10 -18.73 -8.78 -3.78
CA LEU A 10 -18.49 -10.07 -3.14
C LEU A 10 -18.83 -11.25 -4.07
N THR A 11 -19.89 -11.16 -4.84
CA THR A 11 -20.26 -12.18 -5.84
C THR A 11 -19.19 -12.25 -6.94
N GLY A 12 -18.70 -11.10 -7.42
CA GLY A 12 -17.61 -11.03 -8.38
C GLY A 12 -16.29 -11.65 -7.87
N LEU A 13 -16.10 -11.69 -6.55
CA LEU A 13 -15.01 -12.41 -5.88
C LEU A 13 -15.20 -13.92 -5.85
N GLY A 14 -16.38 -14.44 -6.21
CA GLY A 14 -16.75 -15.84 -6.03
C GLY A 14 -17.04 -16.20 -4.57
N ALA A 15 -17.35 -15.22 -3.71
CA ALA A 15 -17.67 -15.48 -2.30
C ALA A 15 -19.08 -16.07 -2.15
N THR A 16 -19.20 -17.08 -1.28
CA THR A 16 -20.52 -17.53 -0.81
C THR A 16 -20.99 -16.62 0.31
N ILE A 17 -22.06 -15.87 0.06
CA ILE A 17 -22.58 -14.87 1.01
C ILE A 17 -23.59 -15.54 1.93
N MET A 18 -23.35 -15.45 3.25
CA MET A 18 -24.26 -15.93 4.30
C MET A 18 -24.85 -14.71 5.03
N GLN A 19 -26.16 -14.54 4.96
CA GLN A 19 -26.86 -13.39 5.55
C GLN A 19 -27.23 -13.59 7.03
N SER A 20 -27.45 -14.82 7.46
CA SER A 20 -27.87 -15.13 8.84
C SER A 20 -26.71 -15.55 9.71
N PRO A 21 -26.71 -15.17 11.03
CA PRO A 21 -25.76 -15.72 11.98
C PRO A 21 -26.01 -17.23 12.07
N SER A 22 -25.06 -18.00 11.64
CA SER A 22 -25.03 -19.44 11.91
C SER A 22 -23.83 -19.70 12.83
N ASP A 23 -23.87 -20.81 13.55
CA ASP A 23 -22.70 -21.31 14.28
C ASP A 23 -21.59 -21.77 13.30
N ALA A 24 -21.77 -21.53 12.01
CA ALA A 24 -20.82 -21.88 10.97
C ALA A 24 -19.57 -21.00 11.04
N SER A 25 -18.43 -21.62 10.81
CA SER A 25 -17.17 -20.94 10.64
C SER A 25 -17.14 -20.16 9.32
N VAL A 26 -16.70 -18.90 9.35
CA VAL A 26 -16.63 -18.01 8.17
C VAL A 26 -15.21 -17.51 7.92
N HIS A 27 -14.85 -17.37 6.64
CA HIS A 27 -13.54 -16.87 6.22
C HIS A 27 -13.47 -15.34 6.24
N GLY A 28 -14.62 -14.66 6.14
CA GLY A 28 -14.69 -13.21 6.12
C GLY A 28 -15.95 -12.70 6.81
N LEU A 29 -15.81 -11.55 7.50
CA LEU A 29 -16.89 -10.74 8.01
C LEU A 29 -16.81 -9.38 7.30
N VAL A 30 -17.82 -9.06 6.49
CA VAL A 30 -17.95 -7.77 5.80
C VAL A 30 -19.17 -7.06 6.36
N PHE A 31 -18.96 -5.85 6.85
CA PHE A 31 -20.04 -5.02 7.41
C PHE A 31 -20.12 -3.68 6.67
N ASP A 32 -21.28 -3.43 6.08
CA ASP A 32 -21.59 -2.14 5.45
C ASP A 32 -22.10 -1.15 6.50
N ALA A 33 -21.23 -0.25 6.91
CA ALA A 33 -21.47 0.80 7.90
C ALA A 33 -21.81 2.17 7.25
N ARG A 34 -22.03 2.23 5.94
CA ARG A 34 -22.29 3.50 5.23
C ARG A 34 -23.56 4.21 5.70
N GLY A 35 -24.49 3.47 6.27
CA GLY A 35 -25.71 4.04 6.89
C GLY A 35 -25.51 4.60 8.31
N ILE A 36 -24.33 4.43 8.92
CA ILE A 36 -24.05 4.95 10.28
C ILE A 36 -23.71 6.45 10.19
N ASN A 37 -24.61 7.27 10.67
CA ASN A 37 -24.53 8.74 10.62
C ASN A 37 -24.57 9.41 12.00
N SER A 38 -24.54 8.63 13.07
CA SER A 38 -24.65 9.11 14.45
C SER A 38 -23.99 8.17 15.44
N VAL A 39 -23.70 8.67 16.64
CA VAL A 39 -23.15 7.86 17.75
C VAL A 39 -24.08 6.71 18.11
N ALA A 40 -25.41 6.93 18.13
CA ALA A 40 -26.37 5.87 18.41
C ALA A 40 -26.33 4.76 17.35
N GLY A 41 -26.10 5.09 16.07
CA GLY A 41 -25.97 4.13 14.97
C GLY A 41 -24.78 3.19 15.13
N LEU A 42 -23.74 3.56 15.88
CA LEU A 42 -22.59 2.69 16.15
C LEU A 42 -22.95 1.39 16.85
N ARG A 43 -24.13 1.32 17.49
CA ARG A 43 -24.65 0.09 18.10
C ARG A 43 -24.71 -1.06 17.09
N ALA A 44 -24.94 -0.77 15.81
CA ALA A 44 -24.98 -1.76 14.75
C ALA A 44 -23.66 -2.55 14.58
N LEU A 45 -22.50 -1.94 14.90
CA LEU A 45 -21.23 -2.66 14.94
C LEU A 45 -21.24 -3.80 15.97
N TYR A 46 -21.70 -3.51 17.19
CA TYR A 46 -21.80 -4.50 18.24
C TYR A 46 -22.77 -5.63 17.84
N ASP A 47 -23.97 -5.27 17.39
CA ASP A 47 -25.03 -6.21 17.04
C ASP A 47 -24.61 -7.15 15.88
N PHE A 48 -23.76 -6.67 14.96
CA PHE A 48 -23.23 -7.49 13.88
C PHE A 48 -22.05 -8.35 14.33
N PHE A 49 -21.03 -7.76 14.95
CA PHE A 49 -19.77 -8.46 15.22
C PHE A 49 -19.82 -9.36 16.45
N HIS A 50 -20.51 -8.95 17.52
CA HIS A 50 -20.53 -9.69 18.78
C HIS A 50 -20.96 -11.16 18.63
N PRO A 51 -22.04 -11.50 17.95
CA PRO A 51 -22.44 -12.90 17.79
C PRO A 51 -21.58 -13.68 16.77
N ARG A 52 -20.83 -13.00 15.88
CA ARG A 52 -20.16 -13.62 14.71
C ARG A 52 -18.64 -13.75 14.83
N ILE A 53 -17.99 -12.87 15.59
CA ILE A 53 -16.53 -12.77 15.60
C ILE A 53 -15.84 -14.06 16.08
N ARG A 54 -16.50 -14.86 16.93
CA ARG A 54 -15.98 -16.16 17.39
C ARG A 54 -15.93 -17.20 16.28
N GLY A 55 -16.83 -17.12 15.28
CA GLY A 55 -16.89 -17.99 14.12
C GLY A 55 -15.86 -17.65 13.04
N LEU A 56 -15.10 -16.56 13.20
CA LEU A 56 -14.03 -16.22 12.24
C LEU A 56 -12.90 -17.24 12.32
N VAL A 57 -12.60 -17.90 11.19
CA VAL A 57 -11.53 -18.90 11.11
C VAL A 57 -10.14 -18.28 11.28
N LYS A 58 -9.11 -19.11 11.47
CA LYS A 58 -7.71 -18.67 11.40
C LYS A 58 -7.44 -18.04 10.03
N CYS A 59 -6.62 -17.00 10.01
CA CYS A 59 -6.34 -16.21 8.80
C CYS A 59 -7.61 -15.62 8.14
N GLY A 60 -8.67 -15.42 8.89
CA GLY A 60 -9.91 -14.79 8.41
C GLY A 60 -9.75 -13.29 8.16
N ARG A 61 -10.72 -12.70 7.50
CA ARG A 61 -10.72 -11.30 7.10
C ARG A 61 -11.93 -10.56 7.67
N VAL A 62 -11.69 -9.38 8.23
CA VAL A 62 -12.74 -8.46 8.66
C VAL A 62 -12.60 -7.18 7.82
N VAL A 63 -13.69 -6.78 7.18
CA VAL A 63 -13.74 -5.51 6.43
C VAL A 63 -14.98 -4.74 6.87
N VAL A 64 -14.77 -3.49 7.29
CA VAL A 64 -15.83 -2.53 7.53
C VAL A 64 -15.82 -1.53 6.37
N ILE A 65 -17.00 -1.19 5.84
CA ILE A 65 -17.15 -0.21 4.77
C ILE A 65 -17.93 0.97 5.35
N GLY A 66 -17.36 2.16 5.37
CA GLY A 66 -17.99 3.39 5.85
C GLY A 66 -18.08 4.45 4.76
N THR A 67 -18.92 5.47 4.98
CA THR A 67 -18.89 6.68 4.16
C THR A 67 -17.72 7.55 4.59
N ASP A 68 -17.01 8.14 3.63
CA ASP A 68 -15.90 9.06 3.93
C ASP A 68 -16.47 10.43 4.36
N THR A 69 -16.55 10.63 5.65
CA THR A 69 -16.99 11.87 6.30
C THR A 69 -15.99 12.33 7.37
N LEU A 70 -14.70 11.91 7.24
CA LEU A 70 -13.66 12.29 8.20
C LEU A 70 -13.52 13.81 8.34
N ASP A 71 -13.60 14.51 7.25
CA ASP A 71 -13.42 15.96 7.17
C ASP A 71 -14.78 16.72 7.14
N SER A 72 -15.88 16.08 7.60
CA SER A 72 -17.21 16.67 7.62
C SER A 72 -17.32 17.78 8.68
N GLU A 73 -17.93 18.91 8.33
CA GLU A 73 -18.30 19.95 9.28
C GLU A 73 -19.36 19.51 10.27
N ASN A 74 -20.12 18.45 9.95
CA ASN A 74 -21.07 17.84 10.89
C ASN A 74 -20.30 16.97 11.89
N ALA A 75 -20.16 17.46 13.13
CA ALA A 75 -19.43 16.80 14.20
C ALA A 75 -19.94 15.39 14.50
N GLY A 76 -21.24 15.12 14.38
CA GLY A 76 -21.83 13.80 14.60
C GLY A 76 -21.39 12.77 13.55
N LEU A 77 -21.36 13.19 12.26
CA LEU A 77 -20.86 12.35 11.16
C LEU A 77 -19.35 12.11 11.29
N ALA A 78 -18.57 13.16 11.52
CA ALA A 78 -17.13 13.02 11.72
C ALA A 78 -16.82 12.09 12.88
N ALA A 79 -17.47 12.25 14.03
CA ALA A 79 -17.29 11.40 15.21
C ALA A 79 -17.66 9.93 14.92
N ALA A 80 -18.77 9.66 14.22
CA ALA A 80 -19.19 8.31 13.85
C ALA A 80 -18.16 7.65 12.93
N THR A 81 -17.65 8.34 11.92
CA THR A 81 -16.64 7.81 10.99
C THR A 81 -15.31 7.55 11.70
N HIS A 82 -14.84 8.47 12.54
CA HIS A 82 -13.64 8.24 13.35
C HIS A 82 -13.79 7.06 14.31
N ALA A 83 -15.00 6.81 14.84
CA ALA A 83 -15.28 5.64 15.66
C ALA A 83 -15.07 4.32 14.91
N LEU A 84 -15.39 4.25 13.59
CA LEU A 84 -15.09 3.08 12.75
C LEU A 84 -13.58 2.81 12.69
N VAL A 85 -12.75 3.87 12.59
CA VAL A 85 -11.29 3.73 12.60
C VAL A 85 -10.80 3.09 13.90
N GLY A 86 -11.26 3.61 15.04
CA GLY A 86 -10.92 3.07 16.37
C GLY A 86 -11.39 1.62 16.56
N PHE A 87 -12.62 1.33 16.11
CA PHE A 87 -13.19 -0.02 16.18
C PHE A 87 -12.34 -1.02 15.38
N VAL A 88 -12.03 -0.73 14.13
CA VAL A 88 -11.24 -1.63 13.27
C VAL A 88 -9.82 -1.84 13.81
N LYS A 89 -9.17 -0.79 14.32
CA LYS A 89 -7.86 -0.91 14.98
C LYS A 89 -7.93 -1.85 16.19
N SER A 90 -8.99 -1.79 17.00
CA SER A 90 -9.19 -2.68 18.15
C SER A 90 -9.44 -4.12 17.71
N VAL A 91 -10.36 -4.34 16.77
CA VAL A 91 -10.65 -5.68 16.24
C VAL A 91 -9.38 -6.30 15.64
N SER A 92 -8.56 -5.52 14.94
CA SER A 92 -7.31 -6.00 14.34
C SER A 92 -6.34 -6.58 15.39
N LYS A 93 -6.32 -6.02 16.59
CA LYS A 93 -5.53 -6.53 17.74
C LYS A 93 -6.10 -7.81 18.32
N GLU A 94 -7.42 -7.88 18.45
CA GLU A 94 -8.11 -9.04 19.03
C GLU A 94 -7.99 -10.29 18.14
N VAL A 95 -8.12 -10.12 16.79
CA VAL A 95 -8.08 -11.25 15.85
C VAL A 95 -6.67 -11.58 15.36
N GLY A 96 -5.71 -10.66 15.55
CA GLY A 96 -4.36 -10.75 14.99
C GLY A 96 -3.57 -11.99 15.39
N ARG A 97 -3.71 -12.46 16.64
CA ARG A 97 -3.04 -13.68 17.13
C ARG A 97 -3.43 -14.95 16.36
N LYS A 98 -4.58 -14.94 15.68
CA LYS A 98 -5.04 -16.03 14.81
C LYS A 98 -4.58 -15.85 13.36
N GLY A 99 -3.72 -14.86 13.06
CA GLY A 99 -3.33 -14.49 11.69
C GLY A 99 -4.45 -13.79 10.92
N SER A 100 -5.55 -13.42 11.58
CA SER A 100 -6.67 -12.72 10.95
C SER A 100 -6.42 -11.23 10.89
N THR A 101 -7.02 -10.55 9.91
CA THR A 101 -6.86 -9.11 9.70
C THR A 101 -8.20 -8.39 9.78
N ALA A 102 -8.16 -7.10 10.16
CA ALA A 102 -9.33 -6.23 10.14
C ALA A 102 -8.95 -4.88 9.53
N ASN A 103 -9.71 -4.41 8.52
CA ASN A 103 -9.43 -3.18 7.81
C ASN A 103 -10.73 -2.41 7.53
N LEU A 104 -10.57 -1.10 7.24
CA LEU A 104 -11.64 -0.17 6.95
C LEU A 104 -11.50 0.32 5.50
N ILE A 105 -12.62 0.39 4.78
CA ILE A 105 -12.74 1.11 3.51
C ILE A 105 -13.68 2.29 3.76
N LEU A 106 -13.23 3.50 3.53
CA LEU A 106 -14.06 4.68 3.49
C LEU A 106 -14.31 5.09 2.04
N VAL A 107 -15.58 5.26 1.70
CA VAL A 107 -16.01 5.50 0.32
C VAL A 107 -16.67 6.85 0.23
N ASP A 108 -16.22 7.67 -0.69
CA ASP A 108 -16.96 8.87 -1.10
C ASP A 108 -18.33 8.48 -1.67
N LYS A 109 -19.34 9.32 -1.49
CA LYS A 109 -20.72 9.05 -1.90
C LYS A 109 -20.87 8.66 -3.37
N ASN A 110 -19.98 9.13 -4.24
CA ASN A 110 -20.01 8.91 -5.68
C ASN A 110 -19.09 7.74 -6.12
N SER A 111 -18.36 7.10 -5.22
CA SER A 111 -17.28 6.17 -5.55
C SER A 111 -17.61 4.69 -5.24
N ALA A 112 -18.88 4.36 -5.03
CA ALA A 112 -19.31 3.00 -4.66
C ALA A 112 -18.94 1.92 -5.71
N ALA A 113 -18.84 2.28 -6.99
CA ALA A 113 -18.43 1.38 -8.06
C ALA A 113 -16.96 0.92 -7.93
N SER A 114 -16.13 1.65 -7.20
CA SER A 114 -14.70 1.38 -7.01
C SER A 114 -14.39 0.47 -5.80
N LEU A 115 -15.39 -0.14 -5.19
CA LEU A 115 -15.25 -1.01 -4.01
C LEU A 115 -14.65 -2.38 -4.32
N GLU A 116 -14.86 -2.92 -5.52
CA GLU A 116 -14.48 -4.30 -5.83
C GLU A 116 -12.97 -4.54 -5.67
N GLY A 117 -12.12 -3.65 -6.17
CA GLY A 117 -10.68 -3.78 -6.06
C GLY A 117 -10.16 -3.82 -4.61
N PRO A 118 -10.48 -2.82 -3.76
CA PRO A 118 -10.17 -2.86 -2.34
C PRO A 118 -10.69 -4.10 -1.61
N LEU A 119 -11.91 -4.55 -1.88
CA LEU A 119 -12.47 -5.76 -1.29
C LEU A 119 -11.70 -7.01 -1.73
N ARG A 120 -11.38 -7.14 -3.04
CA ARG A 120 -10.53 -8.23 -3.54
C ARG A 120 -9.18 -8.28 -2.84
N PHE A 121 -8.55 -7.15 -2.66
CA PHE A 121 -7.27 -7.09 -1.97
C PHE A 121 -7.40 -7.47 -0.50
N LEU A 122 -8.33 -6.85 0.24
CA LEU A 122 -8.43 -7.02 1.69
C LEU A 122 -9.02 -8.37 2.12
N LEU A 123 -9.83 -9.03 1.28
CA LEU A 123 -10.44 -10.33 1.57
C LEU A 123 -9.61 -11.53 1.11
N THR A 124 -8.48 -11.32 0.42
CA THR A 124 -7.62 -12.39 -0.07
C THR A 124 -6.31 -12.49 0.70
N PRO A 125 -5.52 -13.57 0.52
CA PRO A 125 -4.18 -13.69 1.12
C PRO A 125 -3.19 -12.60 0.71
N ARG A 126 -3.45 -11.84 -0.36
CA ARG A 126 -2.60 -10.74 -0.82
C ARG A 126 -2.40 -9.65 0.22
N SER A 127 -3.36 -9.46 1.12
CA SER A 127 -3.30 -8.48 2.22
C SER A 127 -2.91 -9.10 3.57
N ALA A 128 -2.22 -10.25 3.58
CA ALA A 128 -1.93 -11.00 4.81
C ALA A 128 -1.21 -10.18 5.89
N PHE A 129 -0.41 -9.19 5.49
CA PHE A 129 0.33 -8.33 6.42
C PHE A 129 -0.26 -6.90 6.53
N VAL A 130 -1.49 -6.70 6.05
CA VAL A 130 -2.26 -5.44 6.14
C VAL A 130 -3.39 -5.60 7.14
N THR A 131 -3.30 -4.95 8.29
CA THR A 131 -4.35 -4.98 9.32
C THR A 131 -4.37 -3.69 10.13
N GLY A 132 -5.55 -3.29 10.60
CA GLY A 132 -5.76 -2.01 11.27
C GLY A 132 -5.64 -0.80 10.34
N GLN A 133 -5.78 -1.00 9.03
CA GLN A 133 -5.60 0.03 8.03
C GLN A 133 -6.92 0.57 7.50
N MET A 134 -6.86 1.79 6.96
CA MET A 134 -7.95 2.48 6.32
C MET A 134 -7.55 2.79 4.87
N LEU A 135 -8.43 2.46 3.93
CA LEU A 135 -8.34 2.89 2.52
C LEU A 135 -9.45 3.90 2.24
N ARG A 136 -9.11 5.04 1.67
CA ARG A 136 -10.07 6.06 1.21
C ARG A 136 -10.26 5.90 -0.30
N VAL A 137 -11.51 5.65 -0.72
CA VAL A 137 -11.92 5.51 -2.11
C VAL A 137 -12.64 6.79 -2.52
N THR A 138 -11.96 7.62 -3.31
CA THR A 138 -12.43 8.97 -3.67
C THR A 138 -12.69 9.14 -5.17
N GLY A 139 -12.27 8.18 -6.00
CA GLY A 139 -12.47 8.17 -7.44
C GLY A 139 -13.52 7.16 -7.90
N THR A 140 -13.99 7.32 -9.12
CA THR A 140 -15.01 6.45 -9.74
C THR A 140 -14.42 5.34 -10.60
N GLU A 141 -13.11 5.32 -10.80
CA GLU A 141 -12.41 4.32 -11.59
C GLU A 141 -12.07 3.09 -10.74
N GLY A 142 -12.13 1.89 -11.32
CA GLY A 142 -11.69 0.71 -10.57
C GLY A 142 -12.40 -0.60 -10.92
N VAL A 143 -13.13 -0.61 -12.02
CA VAL A 143 -13.65 -1.87 -12.60
C VAL A 143 -12.56 -2.47 -13.47
N GLY A 144 -12.04 -3.64 -13.10
CA GLY A 144 -10.87 -4.22 -13.75
C GLY A 144 -11.06 -5.63 -14.27
N VAL A 145 -10.23 -5.99 -15.23
CA VAL A 145 -9.95 -7.39 -15.58
C VAL A 145 -9.09 -7.94 -14.43
N TRP A 146 -9.51 -9.05 -13.83
CA TRP A 146 -8.86 -9.61 -12.65
C TRP A 146 -7.83 -10.69 -12.97
N SER A 147 -7.84 -11.21 -14.21
CA SER A 147 -6.83 -12.13 -14.72
C SER A 147 -5.80 -11.35 -15.51
N GLN A 148 -4.55 -11.35 -15.08
CA GLN A 148 -3.45 -10.57 -15.65
C GLN A 148 -3.81 -9.08 -15.85
N PRO A 149 -4.19 -8.38 -14.78
CA PRO A 149 -4.72 -7.01 -14.86
C PRO A 149 -3.71 -5.98 -15.40
N LEU A 150 -2.45 -6.35 -15.49
CA LEU A 150 -1.36 -5.49 -15.99
C LEU A 150 -0.86 -5.91 -17.38
N ALA A 151 -1.59 -6.78 -18.09
CA ALA A 151 -1.23 -7.19 -19.44
C ALA A 151 -1.11 -5.98 -20.38
N GLY A 152 0.00 -5.90 -21.12
CA GLY A 152 0.29 -4.80 -22.02
C GLY A 152 0.78 -3.50 -21.35
N LYS A 153 0.94 -3.48 -20.02
CA LYS A 153 1.43 -2.34 -19.25
C LYS A 153 2.95 -2.38 -19.10
N THR A 154 3.60 -1.22 -19.19
CA THR A 154 5.03 -1.05 -18.86
C THR A 154 5.16 -0.52 -17.44
N ALA A 155 5.95 -1.22 -16.62
CA ALA A 155 6.15 -0.88 -15.21
C ALA A 155 7.63 -0.62 -14.90
N LEU A 156 7.97 0.55 -14.38
CA LEU A 156 9.29 0.87 -13.84
C LEU A 156 9.34 0.53 -12.37
N VAL A 157 10.37 -0.23 -11.95
CA VAL A 157 10.66 -0.46 -10.52
C VAL A 157 12.07 -0.03 -10.21
N THR A 158 12.23 1.01 -9.37
CA THR A 158 13.55 1.48 -8.95
C THR A 158 14.04 0.70 -7.72
N GLY A 159 15.36 0.45 -7.62
CA GLY A 159 15.93 -0.40 -6.56
C GLY A 159 15.51 -1.87 -6.69
N ALA A 160 15.43 -2.37 -7.92
CA ALA A 160 14.82 -3.65 -8.25
C ALA A 160 15.77 -4.85 -8.20
N ALA A 161 17.09 -4.65 -8.04
CA ALA A 161 18.06 -5.76 -8.06
C ALA A 161 17.82 -6.79 -6.94
N ARG A 162 17.20 -6.37 -5.83
CA ARG A 162 17.02 -7.23 -4.64
C ARG A 162 15.84 -6.82 -3.75
N GLY A 163 15.57 -7.66 -2.73
CA GLY A 163 14.65 -7.34 -1.63
C GLY A 163 13.22 -7.04 -2.09
N ILE A 164 12.66 -5.94 -1.61
CA ILE A 164 11.28 -5.51 -1.92
C ILE A 164 11.15 -5.21 -3.42
N GLY A 165 12.12 -4.50 -4.01
CA GLY A 165 12.10 -4.15 -5.43
C GLY A 165 12.06 -5.38 -6.34
N ALA A 166 12.90 -6.38 -6.10
CA ALA A 166 12.91 -7.63 -6.88
C ALA A 166 11.61 -8.43 -6.70
N ALA A 167 11.07 -8.49 -5.47
CA ALA A 167 9.78 -9.14 -5.22
C ALA A 167 8.64 -8.40 -5.96
N THR A 168 8.67 -7.07 -5.97
CA THR A 168 7.70 -6.23 -6.69
C THR A 168 7.79 -6.44 -8.19
N ALA A 169 9.00 -6.44 -8.76
CA ALA A 169 9.22 -6.69 -10.18
C ALA A 169 8.64 -8.05 -10.61
N ARG A 170 8.92 -9.12 -9.85
CA ARG A 170 8.33 -10.45 -10.09
C ARG A 170 6.82 -10.46 -10.00
N ARG A 171 6.26 -9.75 -9.03
CA ARG A 171 4.82 -9.76 -8.82
C ARG A 171 4.08 -9.00 -9.91
N LEU A 172 4.61 -7.83 -10.34
CA LEU A 172 4.07 -7.07 -11.47
C LEU A 172 4.15 -7.85 -12.78
N ALA A 173 5.27 -8.52 -13.04
CA ALA A 173 5.44 -9.39 -14.23
C ALA A 173 4.46 -10.57 -14.21
N ALA A 174 4.22 -11.20 -13.05
CA ALA A 174 3.24 -12.28 -12.91
C ALA A 174 1.79 -11.81 -13.19
N GLU A 175 1.49 -10.52 -13.01
CA GLU A 175 0.21 -9.90 -13.38
C GLU A 175 0.19 -9.38 -14.85
N GLY A 176 1.23 -9.65 -15.63
CA GLY A 176 1.29 -9.38 -17.06
C GLY A 176 2.05 -8.11 -17.48
N ALA A 177 2.62 -7.37 -16.53
CA ALA A 177 3.41 -6.17 -16.88
C ALA A 177 4.76 -6.50 -17.52
N ARG A 178 5.19 -5.69 -18.49
CA ARG A 178 6.58 -5.62 -18.94
C ARG A 178 7.36 -4.75 -17.98
N VAL A 179 8.28 -5.34 -17.21
CA VAL A 179 8.95 -4.64 -16.11
C VAL A 179 10.31 -4.10 -16.54
N MET A 180 10.54 -2.82 -16.28
CA MET A 180 11.84 -2.16 -16.32
C MET A 180 12.51 -2.35 -14.97
N VAL A 181 13.57 -3.15 -14.94
CA VAL A 181 14.31 -3.52 -13.73
C VAL A 181 15.46 -2.52 -13.55
N LEU A 182 15.25 -1.53 -12.66
CA LEU A 182 16.24 -0.47 -12.47
C LEU A 182 16.95 -0.62 -11.13
N ASP A 183 18.27 -0.56 -11.18
CA ASP A 183 19.15 -0.36 -10.00
C ASP A 183 20.47 0.27 -10.45
N LEU A 184 21.38 0.52 -9.51
CA LEU A 184 22.68 1.12 -9.78
C LEU A 184 23.50 0.27 -10.77
N PRO A 185 24.33 0.88 -11.63
CA PRO A 185 25.18 0.15 -12.59
C PRO A 185 26.09 -0.92 -11.95
N ASN A 186 26.48 -0.73 -10.67
CA ASN A 186 27.26 -1.74 -9.94
C ASN A 186 26.49 -3.04 -9.65
N ASP A 187 25.19 -3.04 -9.84
CA ASP A 187 24.32 -4.22 -9.68
C ASP A 187 23.88 -4.78 -11.07
N ALA A 188 24.56 -4.44 -12.16
CA ALA A 188 24.18 -4.77 -13.53
C ALA A 188 23.91 -6.27 -13.75
N GLU A 189 24.76 -7.15 -13.22
CA GLU A 189 24.57 -8.61 -13.30
C GLU A 189 23.22 -9.05 -12.70
N ALA A 190 22.85 -8.51 -11.52
CA ALA A 190 21.59 -8.85 -10.85
C ALA A 190 20.39 -8.24 -11.62
N ILE A 191 20.54 -7.06 -12.20
CA ILE A 191 19.53 -6.39 -13.04
C ILE A 191 19.26 -7.22 -14.28
N GLU A 192 20.30 -7.63 -15.00
CA GLU A 192 20.22 -8.42 -16.22
C GLU A 192 19.62 -9.80 -15.97
N ALA A 193 20.06 -10.47 -14.90
CA ALA A 193 19.52 -11.78 -14.50
C ALA A 193 18.02 -11.70 -14.21
N LEU A 194 17.57 -10.69 -13.41
CA LEU A 194 16.17 -10.52 -13.10
C LEU A 194 15.35 -10.08 -14.33
N ALA A 195 15.86 -9.15 -15.15
CA ALA A 195 15.19 -8.72 -16.36
C ALA A 195 15.01 -9.90 -17.33
N SER A 196 16.04 -10.76 -17.50
CA SER A 196 15.95 -11.99 -18.29
C SER A 196 14.90 -12.96 -17.75
N GLU A 197 14.89 -13.22 -16.42
CA GLU A 197 13.86 -14.02 -15.75
C GLU A 197 12.45 -13.55 -16.09
N LEU A 198 12.24 -12.24 -16.07
CA LEU A 198 10.94 -11.61 -16.24
C LEU A 198 10.58 -11.30 -17.70
N LYS A 199 11.48 -11.52 -18.65
CA LYS A 199 11.38 -11.01 -20.02
C LYS A 199 11.15 -9.49 -20.07
N GLY A 200 11.76 -8.78 -19.11
CA GLY A 200 11.67 -7.35 -18.90
C GLY A 200 12.80 -6.57 -19.55
N ILE A 201 13.00 -5.35 -19.10
CA ILE A 201 14.01 -4.41 -19.61
C ILE A 201 15.04 -4.17 -18.50
N PRO A 202 16.32 -4.49 -18.69
CA PRO A 202 17.36 -4.12 -17.74
C PRO A 202 17.67 -2.62 -17.87
N VAL A 203 17.74 -1.91 -16.75
CA VAL A 203 18.03 -0.46 -16.69
C VAL A 203 19.09 -0.19 -15.63
N PRO A 204 20.38 -0.41 -15.92
CA PRO A 204 21.47 -0.05 -15.02
C PRO A 204 21.67 1.47 -15.02
N LEU A 205 21.02 2.17 -14.07
CA LEU A 205 20.97 3.62 -14.03
C LEU A 205 20.95 4.13 -12.58
N ASN A 206 21.70 5.20 -12.30
CA ASN A 206 21.54 5.92 -11.05
C ASN A 206 20.40 6.95 -11.19
N VAL A 207 19.33 6.77 -10.40
CA VAL A 207 18.15 7.66 -10.42
C VAL A 207 18.43 9.10 -9.98
N THR A 208 19.60 9.36 -9.41
CA THR A 208 20.00 10.73 -9.02
C THR A 208 20.74 11.49 -10.14
N ASP A 209 21.02 10.82 -11.28
CA ASP A 209 21.65 11.47 -12.42
C ASP A 209 20.67 12.44 -13.08
N ALA A 210 21.15 13.59 -13.54
CA ALA A 210 20.31 14.64 -14.10
C ALA A 210 19.56 14.19 -15.38
N ASP A 211 20.14 13.27 -16.15
CA ASP A 211 19.57 12.72 -17.39
C ASP A 211 18.77 11.43 -17.18
N ALA A 212 18.61 11.00 -15.90
CA ALA A 212 17.88 9.77 -15.59
C ALA A 212 16.44 9.74 -16.18
N PRO A 213 15.63 10.80 -16.07
CA PRO A 213 14.27 10.78 -16.64
C PRO A 213 14.24 10.55 -18.15
N GLN A 214 15.15 11.19 -18.88
CA GLN A 214 15.26 11.04 -20.33
C GLN A 214 15.63 9.60 -20.72
N LYS A 215 16.62 9.02 -20.05
CA LYS A 215 17.05 7.63 -20.26
C LYS A 215 15.94 6.62 -19.94
N LEU A 216 15.09 6.93 -18.95
CA LEU A 216 13.94 6.08 -18.60
C LEU A 216 12.89 6.05 -19.71
N ILE A 217 12.56 7.20 -20.29
CA ILE A 217 11.61 7.30 -21.42
C ILE A 217 12.15 6.57 -22.63
N GLU A 218 13.43 6.75 -22.96
CA GLU A 218 14.10 6.06 -24.07
C GLU A 218 14.09 4.54 -23.88
N ALA A 219 14.44 4.06 -22.67
CA ALA A 219 14.43 2.63 -22.36
C ALA A 219 13.01 2.03 -22.39
N ALA A 220 11.99 2.78 -22.01
CA ALA A 220 10.61 2.34 -22.07
C ALA A 220 10.08 2.19 -23.50
N GLY A 221 10.57 3.01 -24.43
CA GLY A 221 10.09 3.10 -25.80
C GLY A 221 8.72 3.78 -25.93
N GLY A 222 8.29 4.51 -24.91
CA GLY A 222 7.01 5.22 -24.83
C GLY A 222 6.63 5.55 -23.39
N PRO A 223 5.40 6.07 -23.16
CA PRO A 223 4.93 6.38 -21.82
C PRO A 223 4.91 5.16 -20.90
N ILE A 224 5.26 5.37 -19.63
CA ILE A 224 5.32 4.34 -18.59
C ILE A 224 3.96 4.31 -17.88
N ASP A 225 3.32 3.13 -17.81
CA ASP A 225 2.02 2.98 -17.18
C ASP A 225 2.11 2.95 -15.65
N ILE A 226 3.18 2.37 -15.11
CA ILE A 226 3.36 2.16 -13.68
C ILE A 226 4.76 2.58 -13.27
N VAL A 227 4.86 3.49 -12.31
CA VAL A 227 6.14 3.92 -11.73
C VAL A 227 6.17 3.56 -10.25
N VAL A 228 7.10 2.67 -9.86
CA VAL A 228 7.33 2.28 -8.46
C VAL A 228 8.64 2.87 -7.97
N HIS A 229 8.56 3.90 -7.14
CA HIS A 229 9.72 4.49 -6.47
C HIS A 229 10.05 3.71 -5.20
N ASN A 230 10.84 2.64 -5.36
CA ASN A 230 11.26 1.79 -4.26
C ASN A 230 12.73 2.02 -3.84
N ALA A 231 13.58 2.55 -4.72
CA ALA A 231 14.97 2.85 -4.38
C ALA A 231 15.09 3.71 -3.11
N GLY A 232 16.04 3.37 -2.27
CA GLY A 232 16.27 4.11 -1.04
C GLY A 232 17.42 3.54 -0.22
N ILE A 233 18.00 4.39 0.61
CA ILE A 233 19.13 4.07 1.48
C ILE A 233 18.84 4.44 2.92
N THR A 234 19.54 3.79 3.85
CA THR A 234 19.63 4.21 5.26
C THR A 234 21.08 4.59 5.59
N ARG A 235 21.25 5.63 6.39
CA ARG A 235 22.55 6.10 6.90
C ARG A 235 22.35 6.53 8.34
N ASP A 236 22.33 5.51 9.22
CA ASP A 236 21.88 5.64 10.60
C ASP A 236 22.95 6.23 11.51
N LYS A 237 22.64 7.35 12.13
CA LYS A 237 23.40 8.02 13.19
C LYS A 237 22.45 8.87 14.02
N THR A 238 22.71 9.02 15.32
CA THR A 238 22.00 10.02 16.12
C THR A 238 22.28 11.43 15.55
N LEU A 239 21.30 12.31 15.60
CA LEU A 239 21.38 13.64 14.96
C LEU A 239 22.66 14.40 15.37
N ALA A 240 23.00 14.38 16.65
CA ALA A 240 24.21 15.06 17.18
C ALA A 240 25.55 14.51 16.62
N LYS A 241 25.54 13.28 16.06
CA LYS A 241 26.76 12.64 15.52
C LYS A 241 26.64 12.38 14.00
N MET A 242 25.60 12.89 13.36
CA MET A 242 25.36 12.68 11.94
C MET A 242 26.21 13.64 11.08
N PRO A 243 27.12 13.14 10.24
CA PRO A 243 27.80 13.98 9.27
C PRO A 243 26.81 14.55 8.24
N GLU A 244 27.02 15.80 7.82
CA GLU A 244 26.21 16.53 6.85
C GLU A 244 25.99 15.71 5.55
N GLY A 245 27.07 15.15 4.98
CA GLY A 245 26.97 14.35 3.76
C GLY A 245 26.09 13.09 3.87
N LEU A 246 25.91 12.50 5.08
CA LEU A 246 24.97 11.40 5.26
C LEU A 246 23.51 11.87 5.31
N TRP A 247 23.29 13.09 5.82
CA TRP A 247 22.00 13.75 5.76
C TRP A 247 21.60 14.03 4.31
N ASP A 248 22.44 14.76 3.58
CA ASP A 248 22.18 15.19 2.21
C ASP A 248 21.99 14.02 1.26
N LEU A 249 22.87 13.03 1.34
CA LEU A 249 22.77 11.82 0.52
C LEU A 249 21.44 11.08 0.75
N THR A 250 21.02 10.97 2.02
CA THR A 250 19.77 10.27 2.35
C THR A 250 18.55 11.02 1.81
N LEU A 251 18.50 12.34 1.96
CA LEU A 251 17.41 13.16 1.43
C LEU A 251 17.39 13.18 -0.09
N SER A 252 18.56 13.32 -0.73
CA SER A 252 18.67 13.31 -2.19
C SER A 252 18.16 12.01 -2.79
N VAL A 253 18.61 10.86 -2.30
CA VAL A 253 18.23 9.55 -2.84
C VAL A 253 16.79 9.17 -2.48
N ASN A 254 16.34 9.39 -1.24
CA ASN A 254 15.04 8.88 -0.78
C ASN A 254 13.86 9.80 -1.11
N LEU A 255 14.09 11.07 -1.36
CA LEU A 255 13.04 12.07 -1.59
C LEU A 255 13.31 12.94 -2.82
N GLY A 256 14.50 13.52 -2.91
CA GLY A 256 14.84 14.45 -3.99
C GLY A 256 14.70 13.83 -5.37
N CYS A 257 15.30 12.66 -5.61
CA CYS A 257 15.18 11.98 -6.91
C CYS A 257 13.75 11.49 -7.19
N VAL A 258 12.98 11.10 -6.16
CA VAL A 258 11.57 10.70 -6.33
C VAL A 258 10.75 11.86 -6.89
N LEU A 259 10.93 13.06 -6.32
CA LEU A 259 10.26 14.27 -6.78
C LEU A 259 10.72 14.65 -8.18
N SER A 260 12.04 14.78 -8.43
CA SER A 260 12.58 15.25 -9.71
C SER A 260 12.25 14.30 -10.86
N VAL A 261 12.39 12.98 -10.66
CA VAL A 261 12.05 11.99 -11.70
C VAL A 261 10.54 12.01 -11.97
N THR A 262 9.71 12.08 -10.93
CA THR A 262 8.25 12.11 -11.11
C THR A 262 7.81 13.35 -11.91
N GLU A 263 8.31 14.54 -11.56
CA GLU A 263 7.94 15.77 -12.25
C GLU A 263 8.47 15.80 -13.69
N ALA A 264 9.71 15.38 -13.92
CA ALA A 264 10.25 15.30 -15.27
C ALA A 264 9.49 14.31 -16.18
N LEU A 265 9.06 13.16 -15.63
CA LEU A 265 8.22 12.21 -16.37
C LEU A 265 6.83 12.79 -16.67
N LEU A 266 6.25 13.55 -15.73
CA LEU A 266 4.96 14.23 -15.95
C LEU A 266 5.06 15.32 -17.01
N ASP A 267 6.08 16.17 -16.94
CA ASP A 267 6.27 17.32 -17.83
C ASP A 267 6.57 16.88 -19.25
N SER A 268 7.28 15.76 -19.44
CA SER A 268 7.60 15.20 -20.76
C SER A 268 6.49 14.32 -21.36
N GLY A 269 5.38 14.08 -20.64
CA GLY A 269 4.36 13.09 -21.04
C GLY A 269 4.85 11.64 -20.95
N GLY A 270 5.90 11.38 -20.18
CA GLY A 270 6.47 10.05 -19.96
C GLY A 270 5.66 9.13 -19.06
N ILE A 271 4.58 9.63 -18.46
CA ILE A 271 3.60 8.81 -17.73
C ILE A 271 2.34 8.66 -18.57
N ALA A 272 1.88 7.43 -18.74
CA ALA A 272 0.71 7.11 -19.53
C ALA A 272 -0.57 7.74 -18.93
N LYS A 273 -1.57 7.96 -19.80
CA LYS A 273 -2.93 8.25 -19.33
C LYS A 273 -3.39 7.09 -18.43
N ASP A 274 -4.08 7.42 -17.36
CA ASP A 274 -4.51 6.44 -16.33
C ASP A 274 -3.31 5.72 -15.65
N GLY A 275 -2.16 6.40 -15.59
CA GLY A 275 -0.93 5.89 -14.98
C GLY A 275 -1.05 5.66 -13.48
N ARG A 276 -0.13 4.87 -12.95
CA ARG A 276 -0.05 4.56 -11.50
C ARG A 276 1.34 4.91 -10.98
N ILE A 277 1.39 5.68 -9.91
CA ILE A 277 2.64 6.00 -9.21
C ILE A 277 2.54 5.45 -7.80
N VAL A 278 3.43 4.53 -7.45
CA VAL A 278 3.48 3.94 -6.09
C VAL A 278 4.80 4.30 -5.44
N LEU A 279 4.72 4.99 -4.32
CA LEU A 279 5.87 5.46 -3.56
C LEU A 279 6.12 4.54 -2.36
N VAL A 280 7.39 4.26 -2.05
CA VAL A 280 7.74 3.45 -0.88
C VAL A 280 8.24 4.35 0.25
N SER A 281 7.36 4.59 1.23
CA SER A 281 7.65 5.26 2.50
C SER A 281 8.22 4.25 3.53
N SER A 282 7.92 4.41 4.80
CA SER A 282 8.28 3.52 5.92
C SER A 282 7.44 3.88 7.15
N ILE A 283 7.25 2.93 8.07
CA ILE A 283 6.73 3.27 9.40
C ILE A 283 7.65 4.25 10.14
N ALA A 284 8.96 4.28 9.84
CA ALA A 284 9.86 5.29 10.39
C ALA A 284 9.53 6.71 9.94
N GLY A 285 8.95 6.90 8.76
CA GLY A 285 8.44 8.20 8.30
C GLY A 285 7.15 8.63 9.01
N ILE A 286 6.43 7.70 9.63
CA ILE A 286 5.17 7.96 10.35
C ILE A 286 5.43 8.17 11.84
N ALA A 287 6.23 7.28 12.45
CA ALA A 287 6.44 7.23 13.90
C ALA A 287 7.79 7.83 14.35
N GLY A 288 8.71 8.09 13.42
CA GLY A 288 10.11 8.35 13.75
C GLY A 288 10.86 7.08 14.16
N ASN A 289 12.19 7.16 14.20
CA ASN A 289 13.03 6.12 14.77
C ASN A 289 14.36 6.71 15.28
N VAL A 290 14.83 6.25 16.42
CA VAL A 290 16.09 6.72 17.02
C VAL A 290 17.26 6.42 16.08
N GLY A 291 18.10 7.42 15.83
CA GLY A 291 19.26 7.31 14.95
C GLY A 291 18.95 7.37 13.45
N GLN A 292 17.70 7.67 13.07
CA GLN A 292 17.24 7.72 11.69
C GLN A 292 16.56 9.05 11.33
N THR A 293 17.00 10.17 11.88
CA THR A 293 16.35 11.47 11.64
C THR A 293 16.32 11.86 10.17
N ASN A 294 17.41 11.63 9.41
CA ASN A 294 17.48 11.83 7.97
C ASN A 294 16.51 10.88 7.20
N TYR A 295 16.54 9.61 7.53
CA TYR A 295 15.68 8.60 6.91
C TYR A 295 14.20 8.86 7.22
N ALA A 296 13.87 9.11 8.49
CA ALA A 296 12.51 9.43 8.90
C ALA A 296 11.99 10.70 8.22
N ALA A 297 12.79 11.76 8.14
CA ALA A 297 12.45 12.98 7.41
C ALA A 297 12.18 12.70 5.92
N SER A 298 13.07 11.94 5.26
CA SER A 298 12.88 11.59 3.85
C SER A 298 11.60 10.76 3.62
N LYS A 299 11.32 9.79 4.46
CA LYS A 299 10.15 8.92 4.33
C LYS A 299 8.83 9.58 4.74
N ALA A 300 8.87 10.55 5.67
CA ALA A 300 7.75 11.46 5.94
C ALA A 300 7.49 12.40 4.75
N GLY A 301 8.56 12.89 4.11
CA GLY A 301 8.45 13.67 2.86
C GLY A 301 7.70 12.91 1.76
N ILE A 302 7.94 11.60 1.62
CA ILE A 302 7.18 10.73 0.71
C ILE A 302 5.68 10.70 1.05
N VAL A 303 5.31 10.71 2.33
CA VAL A 303 3.88 10.80 2.74
C VAL A 303 3.28 12.11 2.26
N GLY A 304 3.94 13.24 2.52
CA GLY A 304 3.49 14.56 2.04
C GLY A 304 3.38 14.64 0.52
N LEU A 305 4.37 14.08 -0.19
CA LEU A 305 4.38 14.01 -1.65
C LEU A 305 3.21 13.17 -2.18
N THR A 306 2.90 12.04 -1.52
CA THR A 306 1.77 11.17 -1.88
C THR A 306 0.44 11.91 -1.78
N HIS A 307 0.20 12.64 -0.70
CA HIS A 307 -1.04 13.40 -0.50
C HIS A 307 -1.16 14.52 -1.56
N SER A 308 -0.09 15.30 -1.77
CA SER A 308 -0.08 16.40 -2.72
C SER A 308 -0.28 15.93 -4.17
N LEU A 309 0.49 14.93 -4.61
CA LEU A 309 0.37 14.39 -5.96
C LEU A 309 -0.96 13.63 -6.15
N GLY A 310 -1.43 12.89 -5.15
CA GLY A 310 -2.71 12.20 -5.20
C GLY A 310 -3.87 13.13 -5.46
N ALA A 311 -3.92 14.26 -4.74
CA ALA A 311 -4.94 15.30 -4.95
C ALA A 311 -4.84 15.97 -6.34
N ARG A 312 -3.60 16.30 -6.76
CA ARG A 312 -3.34 17.01 -8.02
C ARG A 312 -3.57 16.13 -9.26
N LEU A 313 -3.11 14.89 -9.24
CA LEU A 313 -3.09 14.00 -10.40
C LEU A 313 -4.31 13.10 -10.50
N GLY A 314 -5.01 12.84 -9.40
CA GLY A 314 -6.25 12.07 -9.41
C GLY A 314 -7.30 12.64 -10.36
N GLN A 315 -7.40 13.97 -10.45
CA GLN A 315 -8.28 14.66 -11.40
C GLN A 315 -7.88 14.48 -12.88
N LYS A 316 -6.65 14.01 -13.13
CA LYS A 316 -6.11 13.69 -14.46
C LYS A 316 -6.10 12.19 -14.77
N GLY A 317 -6.73 11.36 -13.92
CA GLY A 317 -6.77 9.91 -14.05
C GLY A 317 -5.49 9.19 -13.59
N ILE A 318 -4.47 9.90 -13.10
CA ILE A 318 -3.23 9.28 -12.59
C ILE A 318 -3.35 9.06 -11.08
N ALA A 319 -3.36 7.81 -10.65
CA ALA A 319 -3.42 7.49 -9.23
C ALA A 319 -2.03 7.47 -8.58
N VAL A 320 -1.87 8.23 -7.50
CA VAL A 320 -0.63 8.27 -6.72
C VAL A 320 -0.92 7.80 -5.30
N ASN A 321 -0.24 6.75 -4.87
CA ASN A 321 -0.39 6.17 -3.54
C ASN A 321 0.97 5.75 -2.99
N ALA A 322 1.05 5.48 -1.70
CA ALA A 322 2.26 4.96 -1.08
C ALA A 322 2.00 3.69 -0.29
N VAL A 323 3.03 2.88 -0.15
CA VAL A 323 3.13 1.85 0.88
C VAL A 323 4.11 2.29 1.96
N ALA A 324 3.82 1.97 3.21
CA ALA A 324 4.72 2.20 4.35
C ALA A 324 5.05 0.86 5.01
N PRO A 325 6.16 0.20 4.60
CA PRO A 325 6.60 -1.05 5.17
C PRO A 325 6.89 -0.91 6.68
N GLY A 326 6.47 -1.95 7.43
CA GLY A 326 6.90 -2.15 8.81
C GLY A 326 8.22 -2.91 8.90
N PHE A 327 8.32 -3.79 9.91
CA PHE A 327 9.47 -4.69 10.01
C PHE A 327 9.35 -5.81 8.96
N ILE A 328 10.19 -5.75 7.91
CA ILE A 328 10.19 -6.71 6.80
C ILE A 328 11.50 -7.52 6.81
N GLU A 329 11.38 -8.83 6.77
CA GLU A 329 12.52 -9.77 6.75
C GLU A 329 13.27 -9.68 5.41
N THR A 330 14.29 -8.86 5.36
CA THR A 330 15.16 -8.65 4.20
C THR A 330 16.63 -8.90 4.58
N ARG A 331 17.54 -8.86 3.59
CA ARG A 331 18.98 -8.89 3.86
C ARG A 331 19.41 -7.74 4.79
N LEU A 332 18.81 -6.54 4.65
CA LEU A 332 19.11 -5.39 5.50
C LEU A 332 18.72 -5.63 6.97
N THR A 333 17.54 -6.18 7.20
CA THR A 333 17.05 -6.44 8.57
C THR A 333 17.73 -7.64 9.22
N ARG A 334 18.33 -8.56 8.45
CA ARG A 334 19.15 -9.66 8.98
C ARG A 334 20.42 -9.18 9.71
N ALA A 335 20.93 -8.00 9.34
CA ALA A 335 22.09 -7.39 10.02
C ALA A 335 21.76 -6.81 11.40
N ILE A 336 20.46 -6.64 11.73
CA ILE A 336 20.00 -6.15 13.03
C ILE A 336 20.19 -7.27 14.09
N PRO A 337 20.67 -6.93 15.32
CA PRO A 337 20.81 -7.90 16.39
C PRO A 337 19.51 -8.68 16.69
N PHE A 338 19.63 -9.96 16.99
CA PHE A 338 18.49 -10.88 17.16
C PHE A 338 17.41 -10.34 18.11
N GLY A 339 17.80 -9.80 19.28
CA GLY A 339 16.86 -9.27 20.27
C GLY A 339 15.99 -8.14 19.72
N ILE A 340 16.61 -7.21 18.96
CA ILE A 340 15.89 -6.07 18.36
C ILE A 340 14.94 -6.56 17.24
N ARG A 341 15.39 -7.56 16.46
CA ARG A 341 14.52 -8.16 15.43
C ARG A 341 13.29 -8.82 16.05
N GLU A 342 13.49 -9.55 17.15
CA GLU A 342 12.37 -10.21 17.84
C GLU A 342 11.37 -9.20 18.41
N VAL A 343 11.83 -8.10 18.97
CA VAL A 343 10.97 -6.98 19.37
C VAL A 343 10.21 -6.42 18.16
N GLY A 344 10.89 -6.19 17.04
CA GLY A 344 10.26 -5.70 15.81
C GLY A 344 9.13 -6.61 15.30
N ARG A 345 9.30 -7.94 15.39
CA ARG A 345 8.27 -8.92 15.04
C ARG A 345 7.07 -8.85 15.98
N ARG A 346 7.33 -8.79 17.29
CA ARG A 346 6.29 -8.82 18.33
C ARG A 346 5.49 -7.54 18.48
N LEU A 347 5.97 -6.43 17.92
CA LEU A 347 5.23 -5.17 17.88
C LEU A 347 4.06 -5.20 16.89
N SER A 348 4.00 -6.19 15.99
CA SER A 348 2.85 -6.36 15.10
C SER A 348 1.70 -7.12 15.78
N ASN A 349 0.45 -6.80 15.42
CA ASN A 349 -0.73 -7.53 15.91
C ASN A 349 -0.70 -9.00 15.49
N LEU A 350 -0.04 -9.29 14.37
CA LEU A 350 0.15 -10.65 13.83
C LEU A 350 1.31 -11.40 14.49
N ASN A 351 2.06 -10.75 15.38
CA ASN A 351 3.19 -11.30 16.14
C ASN A 351 4.29 -11.91 15.26
N GLN A 352 4.51 -11.33 14.08
CA GLN A 352 5.52 -11.78 13.10
C GLN A 352 6.05 -10.60 12.30
N GLY A 353 7.20 -10.79 11.64
CA GLY A 353 7.71 -9.90 10.60
C GLY A 353 7.01 -10.15 9.27
N GLY A 354 6.91 -9.13 8.42
CA GLY A 354 6.49 -9.28 7.03
C GLY A 354 7.63 -9.79 6.15
N ILE A 355 7.29 -10.23 4.96
CA ILE A 355 8.25 -10.62 3.92
C ILE A 355 8.17 -9.67 2.71
N PRO A 356 9.19 -9.61 1.85
CA PRO A 356 9.16 -8.76 0.65
C PRO A 356 7.91 -8.93 -0.21
N LEU A 357 7.35 -10.13 -0.25
CA LEU A 357 6.13 -10.44 -0.99
C LEU A 357 4.91 -9.66 -0.45
N ASP A 358 4.79 -9.46 0.85
CA ASP A 358 3.68 -8.70 1.43
C ASP A 358 3.65 -7.26 0.91
N ILE A 359 4.82 -6.65 0.77
CA ILE A 359 4.96 -5.30 0.20
C ILE A 359 4.68 -5.32 -1.30
N ALA A 360 5.21 -6.32 -2.01
CA ALA A 360 5.01 -6.48 -3.44
C ALA A 360 3.52 -6.66 -3.80
N GLU A 361 2.76 -7.41 -3.02
CA GLU A 361 1.32 -7.58 -3.21
C GLU A 361 0.56 -6.26 -3.03
N ALA A 362 0.90 -5.47 -2.01
CA ALA A 362 0.29 -4.16 -1.80
C ALA A 362 0.63 -3.17 -2.92
N ILE A 363 1.90 -3.13 -3.35
CA ILE A 363 2.34 -2.31 -4.50
C ILE A 363 1.59 -2.74 -5.77
N THR A 364 1.51 -4.04 -6.04
CA THR A 364 0.84 -4.58 -7.22
C THR A 364 -0.66 -4.26 -7.21
N PHE A 365 -1.32 -4.33 -6.06
CA PHE A 365 -2.71 -3.89 -5.90
C PHE A 365 -2.84 -2.40 -6.26
N LEU A 366 -2.03 -1.53 -5.66
CA LEU A 366 -2.06 -0.08 -5.91
C LEU A 366 -1.68 0.29 -7.36
N SER A 367 -0.97 -0.60 -8.06
CA SER A 367 -0.62 -0.48 -9.48
C SER A 367 -1.71 -0.98 -10.43
N SER A 368 -2.70 -1.71 -9.92
CA SER A 368 -3.74 -2.34 -10.74
C SER A 368 -4.88 -1.39 -11.09
N PRO A 369 -5.65 -1.67 -12.15
CA PRO A 369 -6.88 -0.93 -12.44
C PRO A 369 -7.87 -0.94 -11.27
N GLY A 370 -7.92 -2.02 -10.48
CA GLY A 370 -8.78 -2.15 -9.31
C GLY A 370 -8.51 -1.13 -8.19
N ALA A 371 -7.37 -0.44 -8.23
CA ALA A 371 -7.02 0.65 -7.31
C ALA A 371 -7.23 2.04 -7.94
N GLY A 372 -7.89 2.15 -9.10
CA GLY A 372 -8.08 3.42 -9.80
C GLY A 372 -8.79 4.49 -8.99
N GLY A 373 -9.70 4.10 -8.12
CA GLY A 373 -10.39 5.01 -7.19
C GLY A 373 -9.59 5.42 -5.94
N LEU A 374 -8.35 4.95 -5.77
CA LEU A 374 -7.50 5.29 -4.63
C LEU A 374 -6.50 6.38 -4.99
N HIS A 375 -6.60 7.54 -4.33
CA HIS A 375 -5.72 8.68 -4.54
C HIS A 375 -5.19 9.20 -3.21
N GLY A 376 -3.88 9.37 -3.09
CA GLY A 376 -3.24 9.93 -1.90
C GLY A 376 -3.22 8.99 -0.68
N ASN A 377 -3.51 7.69 -0.83
CA ASN A 377 -3.48 6.76 0.27
C ASN A 377 -2.04 6.38 0.66
N VAL A 378 -1.79 6.25 1.95
CA VAL A 378 -0.54 5.72 2.52
C VAL A 378 -0.87 4.43 3.25
N LEU A 379 -0.71 3.30 2.58
CA LEU A 379 -1.04 1.98 3.09
C LEU A 379 0.12 1.40 3.92
N ARG A 380 -0.06 1.27 5.22
CA ARG A 380 0.93 0.61 6.08
C ARG A 380 0.85 -0.90 5.90
N VAL A 381 1.96 -1.51 5.52
CA VAL A 381 2.11 -2.97 5.40
C VAL A 381 3.03 -3.42 6.53
N CYS A 382 2.47 -3.51 7.73
CA CYS A 382 3.23 -3.63 8.98
C CYS A 382 2.64 -4.63 9.97
N GLY A 383 1.64 -5.40 9.57
CA GLY A 383 0.95 -6.34 10.47
C GLY A 383 0.24 -5.68 11.64
N GLY A 384 -0.17 -4.40 11.51
CA GLY A 384 -0.77 -3.63 12.60
C GLY A 384 0.25 -3.25 13.69
N ASN A 385 1.46 -2.85 13.30
CA ASN A 385 2.49 -2.45 14.25
C ASN A 385 2.02 -1.33 15.17
N LEU A 386 2.32 -1.44 16.46
CA LEU A 386 1.89 -0.52 17.51
C LEU A 386 2.45 0.90 17.31
N LEU A 387 3.63 1.03 16.68
CA LEU A 387 4.28 2.31 16.47
C LEU A 387 3.57 3.11 15.35
N GLY A 388 3.28 4.37 15.61
CA GLY A 388 2.68 5.30 14.66
C GLY A 388 1.21 4.99 14.33
N ALA A 389 0.47 4.47 15.29
CA ALA A 389 -0.96 4.17 15.13
C ALA A 389 -1.81 5.45 15.08
#